data_2f87c5b04ab9a5c1a4aad5b52b3b1a8b
#
_entry.id   2f87c5b04ab9a5c1a4aad5b52b3b1a8b
#
_cell.length_a   1.000
_cell.length_b   1.000
_cell.length_c   1.000
_cell.angle_alpha   90.00
_cell.angle_beta   90.00
_cell.angle_gamma   90.00
#
_symmetry.space_group_name_H-M   'P 1'
#
loop_
_entity.id
_entity.type
_entity.pdbx_description
1 polymer ?
#
loop_
_entity_poly.entity_id
_entity_poly.type
_entity_poly.pdbx_seq_one_letter_code
_entity_poly.pdbx_strand_id
1 'polypeptide(L)'
;EKLKDTANVNTFAKAYNPSGSGKISKTADNKDYSIEDLLKAVCQNSDNVATNILGYYVAKQYGDHFTSDISAITNTNFDMKTREMSSKTAADLMEAIYQQNGEVISYLSSTAFDNARISKDINVQVAHKIGDAYDYRHDVAIVYADQPFILSIFTNNASYDDISNIANDVYNILK
;
A
#
# COMPACT_ATOMS: atom_id res chain seq x y z
N GLU A 1 15.90 -6.82 -10.47
CA GLU A 1 15.39 -6.99 -11.84
C GLU A 1 14.71 -5.69 -12.30
N LYS A 2 14.90 -5.30 -13.56
CA LYS A 2 14.28 -4.10 -14.12
C LYS A 2 13.05 -4.46 -14.91
N LEU A 3 11.98 -3.75 -14.70
CA LEU A 3 10.84 -3.75 -15.60
C LEU A 3 11.17 -2.91 -16.82
N LYS A 4 11.15 -3.54 -17.99
CA LYS A 4 11.32 -2.87 -19.26
C LYS A 4 9.95 -2.60 -19.85
N ASP A 5 9.67 -1.36 -20.06
CA ASP A 5 8.47 -0.96 -20.74
C ASP A 5 8.68 -0.74 -22.25
N THR A 6 9.89 -0.97 -22.73
CA THR A 6 10.28 -0.78 -24.11
C THR A 6 9.62 -1.74 -25.10
N ALA A 7 9.10 -2.86 -24.62
CA ALA A 7 8.54 -3.88 -25.49
C ALA A 7 7.13 -3.55 -26.00
N ASN A 8 6.40 -2.63 -25.36
CA ASN A 8 5.02 -2.36 -25.75
C ASN A 8 4.49 -1.05 -25.15
N VAL A 9 4.53 0.02 -25.95
CA VAL A 9 4.01 1.35 -25.60
C VAL A 9 2.54 1.29 -25.12
N ASN A 10 1.72 0.41 -25.68
CA ASN A 10 0.33 0.24 -25.24
C ASN A 10 0.21 -0.28 -23.82
N THR A 11 1.14 -1.13 -23.39
CA THR A 11 1.16 -1.63 -22.01
C THR A 11 1.49 -0.53 -21.04
N PHE A 12 2.46 0.31 -21.37
CA PHE A 12 2.82 1.46 -20.56
C PHE A 12 1.70 2.51 -20.57
N ALA A 13 1.09 2.77 -21.72
CA ALA A 13 -0.07 3.65 -21.80
C ALA A 13 -1.25 3.19 -20.92
N LYS A 14 -1.43 1.86 -20.74
CA LYS A 14 -2.45 1.33 -19.83
C LYS A 14 -2.10 1.53 -18.34
N ALA A 15 -0.83 1.69 -17.99
CA ALA A 15 -0.42 2.01 -16.63
C ALA A 15 -0.66 3.49 -16.30
N TYR A 16 -0.78 4.34 -17.30
CA TYR A 16 -0.97 5.78 -17.13
C TYR A 16 -2.27 6.13 -16.39
N ASN A 17 -2.15 6.96 -15.37
CA ASN A 17 -3.27 7.46 -14.58
C ASN A 17 -3.10 8.97 -14.31
N PRO A 18 -3.66 9.85 -15.16
CA PRO A 18 -3.46 11.29 -15.05
C PRO A 18 -4.05 11.91 -13.78
N SER A 19 -5.07 11.29 -13.21
CA SER A 19 -5.72 11.73 -11.95
C SER A 19 -5.19 11.03 -10.71
N GLY A 20 -4.27 10.06 -10.87
CA GLY A 20 -3.69 9.32 -9.76
C GLY A 20 -2.64 10.12 -8.99
N SER A 21 -2.35 9.68 -7.78
CA SER A 21 -1.23 10.17 -6.96
C SER A 21 0.10 9.56 -7.41
N GLY A 22 1.19 10.15 -6.95
CA GLY A 22 2.54 9.63 -7.10
C GLY A 22 3.50 10.57 -7.82
N LYS A 23 4.74 10.12 -7.96
CA LYS A 23 5.87 10.89 -8.53
C LYS A 23 6.32 10.38 -9.91
N ILE A 24 5.97 9.14 -10.29
CA ILE A 24 6.32 8.61 -11.61
C ILE A 24 5.50 9.37 -12.67
N SER A 25 6.10 9.51 -13.86
CA SER A 25 5.46 10.21 -14.97
C SER A 25 4.04 9.73 -15.21
N LYS A 26 3.13 10.67 -15.36
CA LYS A 26 1.73 10.43 -15.70
C LYS A 26 1.49 10.29 -17.22
N THR A 27 2.56 10.33 -18.00
CA THR A 27 2.55 10.07 -19.44
C THR A 27 3.48 8.90 -19.74
N ALA A 28 3.20 8.14 -20.80
CA ALA A 28 4.07 7.07 -21.26
C ALA A 28 5.44 7.65 -21.65
N ASP A 29 6.50 7.24 -20.96
CA ASP A 29 7.84 7.79 -21.11
C ASP A 29 8.87 6.78 -21.62
N ASN A 30 8.47 5.52 -21.84
CA ASN A 30 9.32 4.42 -22.32
C ASN A 30 10.60 4.20 -21.48
N LYS A 31 10.54 4.46 -20.17
CA LYS A 31 11.67 4.22 -19.28
C LYS A 31 11.63 2.83 -18.70
N ASP A 32 12.81 2.31 -18.41
CA ASP A 32 12.96 1.11 -17.59
C ASP A 32 12.88 1.51 -16.11
N TYR A 33 12.11 0.76 -15.34
CA TYR A 33 12.00 0.91 -13.89
C TYR A 33 12.54 -0.34 -13.20
N SER A 34 13.30 -0.16 -12.12
CA SER A 34 13.62 -1.27 -11.23
C SER A 34 12.39 -1.64 -10.40
N ILE A 35 12.27 -2.91 -10.01
CA ILE A 35 11.20 -3.34 -9.08
C ILE A 35 11.32 -2.57 -7.76
N GLU A 36 12.55 -2.35 -7.29
CA GLU A 36 12.81 -1.59 -6.08
C GLU A 36 12.27 -0.15 -6.16
N ASP A 37 12.55 0.58 -7.25
CA ASP A 37 12.06 1.94 -7.43
C ASP A 37 10.53 1.99 -7.49
N LEU A 38 9.91 1.01 -8.13
CA LEU A 38 8.45 0.89 -8.18
C LEU A 38 7.85 0.59 -6.81
N LEU A 39 8.45 -0.33 -6.04
CA LEU A 39 8.01 -0.64 -4.67
C LEU A 39 8.15 0.58 -3.76
N LYS A 40 9.27 1.30 -3.82
CA LYS A 40 9.44 2.57 -3.10
C LYS A 40 8.37 3.59 -3.47
N ALA A 41 8.11 3.77 -4.76
CA ALA A 41 7.09 4.71 -5.23
C ALA A 41 5.68 4.34 -4.72
N VAL A 42 5.32 3.05 -4.73
CA VAL A 42 4.04 2.56 -4.19
C VAL A 42 3.94 2.77 -2.69
N CYS A 43 4.96 2.37 -1.94
CA CYS A 43 4.94 2.44 -0.48
C CYS A 43 5.00 3.89 0.03
N GLN A 44 5.96 4.67 -0.47
CA GLN A 44 6.24 6.00 0.06
C GLN A 44 5.34 7.10 -0.50
N ASN A 45 4.82 6.96 -1.73
CA ASN A 45 4.05 8.01 -2.40
C ASN A 45 2.65 7.55 -2.82
N SER A 46 2.28 6.30 -2.55
CA SER A 46 1.04 5.71 -3.06
C SER A 46 0.88 5.88 -4.57
N ASP A 47 1.96 5.63 -5.32
CA ASP A 47 2.05 5.93 -6.76
C ASP A 47 1.19 4.98 -7.58
N ASN A 48 0.18 5.53 -8.25
CA ASN A 48 -0.76 4.74 -9.03
C ASN A 48 -0.14 4.15 -10.30
N VAL A 49 0.79 4.85 -10.93
CA VAL A 49 1.46 4.36 -12.14
C VAL A 49 2.39 3.20 -11.79
N ALA A 50 3.18 3.33 -10.71
CA ALA A 50 4.00 2.25 -10.19
C ALA A 50 3.15 1.02 -9.83
N THR A 51 2.00 1.22 -9.19
CA THR A 51 1.05 0.14 -8.85
C THR A 51 0.58 -0.58 -10.11
N ASN A 52 0.21 0.15 -11.16
CA ASN A 52 -0.24 -0.45 -12.41
C ASN A 52 0.88 -1.24 -13.12
N ILE A 53 2.11 -0.70 -13.14
CA ILE A 53 3.28 -1.38 -13.72
C ILE A 53 3.60 -2.68 -12.97
N LEU A 54 3.64 -2.63 -11.63
CA LEU A 54 3.87 -3.82 -10.80
C LEU A 54 2.75 -4.84 -10.96
N GLY A 55 1.49 -4.40 -10.98
CA GLY A 55 0.34 -5.27 -11.20
C GLY A 55 0.41 -6.00 -12.55
N TYR A 56 0.79 -5.30 -13.61
CA TYR A 56 1.01 -5.91 -14.91
C TYR A 56 2.17 -6.92 -14.88
N TYR A 57 3.28 -6.57 -14.24
CA TYR A 57 4.43 -7.47 -14.09
C TYR A 57 4.04 -8.74 -13.35
N VAL A 58 3.37 -8.62 -12.20
CA VAL A 58 2.91 -9.75 -11.40
C VAL A 58 1.96 -10.65 -12.21
N ALA A 59 0.97 -10.07 -12.89
CA ALA A 59 0.04 -10.83 -13.71
C ALA A 59 0.76 -11.58 -14.84
N LYS A 60 1.79 -10.99 -15.44
CA LYS A 60 2.58 -11.61 -16.50
C LYS A 60 3.47 -12.76 -16.01
N GLN A 61 4.06 -12.61 -14.81
CA GLN A 61 5.02 -13.59 -14.26
C GLN A 61 4.33 -14.73 -13.52
N TYR A 62 3.26 -14.44 -12.80
CA TYR A 62 2.63 -15.36 -11.85
C TYR A 62 1.17 -15.72 -12.21
N GLY A 63 0.57 -15.06 -13.21
CA GLY A 63 -0.80 -15.36 -13.63
C GLY A 63 -1.79 -15.29 -12.48
N ASP A 64 -2.62 -16.32 -12.36
CA ASP A 64 -3.68 -16.39 -11.33
C ASP A 64 -3.15 -16.74 -9.92
N HIS A 65 -1.88 -17.13 -9.79
CA HIS A 65 -1.30 -17.47 -8.47
C HIS A 65 -1.34 -16.31 -7.50
N PHE A 66 -1.21 -15.07 -7.98
CA PHE A 66 -1.29 -13.89 -7.12
C PHE A 66 -2.60 -13.81 -6.34
N THR A 67 -3.73 -14.05 -7.00
CA THR A 67 -5.05 -14.02 -6.34
C THR A 67 -5.21 -15.15 -5.32
N SER A 68 -4.73 -16.36 -5.66
CA SER A 68 -4.77 -17.51 -4.74
C SER A 68 -3.89 -17.29 -3.52
N ASP A 69 -2.72 -16.69 -3.69
CA ASP A 69 -1.80 -16.39 -2.59
C ASP A 69 -2.38 -15.36 -1.62
N ILE A 70 -2.97 -14.27 -2.15
CA ILE A 70 -3.70 -13.29 -1.33
C ILE A 70 -4.85 -13.96 -0.58
N SER A 71 -5.65 -14.79 -1.26
CA SER A 71 -6.77 -15.50 -0.63
C SER A 71 -6.30 -16.45 0.47
N ALA A 72 -5.17 -17.11 0.30
CA ALA A 72 -4.57 -17.98 1.32
C ALA A 72 -4.09 -17.21 2.54
N ILE A 73 -3.43 -16.05 2.35
CA ILE A 73 -2.95 -15.18 3.44
C ILE A 73 -4.12 -14.65 4.25
N THR A 74 -5.17 -14.20 3.59
CA THR A 74 -6.30 -13.49 4.23
C THR A 74 -7.45 -14.40 4.63
N ASN A 75 -7.39 -15.68 4.25
CA ASN A 75 -8.49 -16.64 4.38
C ASN A 75 -9.83 -16.09 3.85
N THR A 76 -9.76 -15.31 2.76
CA THR A 76 -10.92 -14.71 2.08
C THR A 76 -10.84 -14.97 0.58
N ASN A 77 -12.00 -15.00 -0.08
CA ASN A 77 -12.01 -15.05 -1.53
C ASN A 77 -11.74 -13.65 -2.10
N PHE A 78 -10.49 -13.38 -2.47
CA PHE A 78 -10.09 -12.08 -3.00
C PHE A 78 -10.40 -11.97 -4.49
N ASP A 79 -11.16 -10.93 -4.88
CA ASP A 79 -11.51 -10.65 -6.27
C ASP A 79 -10.80 -9.38 -6.76
N MET A 80 -9.87 -9.56 -7.70
CA MET A 80 -9.15 -8.46 -8.35
C MET A 80 -10.05 -7.52 -9.16
N LYS A 81 -11.26 -7.92 -9.53
CA LYS A 81 -12.17 -7.08 -10.32
C LYS A 81 -12.84 -6.01 -9.46
N THR A 82 -13.31 -6.40 -8.28
CA THR A 82 -13.94 -5.45 -7.35
C THR A 82 -12.91 -4.64 -6.60
N ARG A 83 -11.74 -5.22 -6.31
CA ARG A 83 -10.68 -4.64 -5.46
C ARG A 83 -11.20 -4.21 -4.08
N GLU A 84 -12.27 -4.84 -3.62
CA GLU A 84 -12.84 -4.58 -2.30
C GLU A 84 -12.15 -5.45 -1.25
N MET A 85 -11.90 -4.87 -0.09
CA MET A 85 -11.40 -5.60 1.07
C MET A 85 -11.89 -4.98 2.37
N SER A 86 -11.96 -5.79 3.41
CA SER A 86 -12.25 -5.30 4.76
C SER A 86 -10.98 -4.77 5.44
N SER A 87 -11.16 -4.00 6.52
CA SER A 87 -10.04 -3.60 7.38
C SER A 87 -9.30 -4.81 7.96
N LYS A 88 -10.02 -5.90 8.26
CA LYS A 88 -9.40 -7.16 8.69
C LYS A 88 -8.50 -7.74 7.60
N THR A 89 -8.99 -7.83 6.37
CA THR A 89 -8.19 -8.34 5.24
C THR A 89 -6.91 -7.51 5.04
N ALA A 90 -7.01 -6.18 5.17
CA ALA A 90 -5.84 -5.30 5.08
C ALA A 90 -4.87 -5.53 6.26
N ALA A 91 -5.39 -5.80 7.47
CA ALA A 91 -4.55 -6.15 8.62
C ALA A 91 -3.83 -7.49 8.41
N ASP A 92 -4.51 -8.52 7.90
CA ASP A 92 -3.91 -9.83 7.61
C ASP A 92 -2.75 -9.71 6.60
N LEU A 93 -2.92 -8.88 5.56
CA LEU A 93 -1.85 -8.59 4.60
C LEU A 93 -0.67 -7.84 5.23
N MET A 94 -0.96 -6.86 6.09
CA MET A 94 0.10 -6.12 6.79
C MET A 94 0.84 -7.02 7.79
N GLU A 95 0.15 -7.94 8.45
CA GLU A 95 0.77 -8.96 9.30
C GLU A 95 1.70 -9.87 8.49
N ALA A 96 1.29 -10.33 7.31
CA ALA A 96 2.14 -11.12 6.44
C ALA A 96 3.41 -10.35 6.03
N ILE A 97 3.31 -9.04 5.74
CA ILE A 97 4.47 -8.18 5.48
C ILE A 97 5.37 -8.10 6.73
N TYR A 98 4.79 -7.94 7.92
CA TYR A 98 5.54 -7.91 9.17
C TYR A 98 6.31 -9.21 9.41
N GLN A 99 5.66 -10.35 9.23
CA GLN A 99 6.27 -11.68 9.40
C GLN A 99 7.37 -11.95 8.38
N GLN A 100 7.21 -11.46 7.13
CA GLN A 100 8.22 -11.58 6.09
C GLN A 100 9.49 -10.78 6.43
N ASN A 101 9.37 -9.70 7.19
CA ASN A 101 10.46 -8.84 7.66
C ASN A 101 11.42 -8.39 6.55
N GLY A 102 10.86 -8.03 5.39
CA GLY A 102 11.60 -7.63 4.20
C GLY A 102 11.75 -6.11 4.06
N GLU A 103 12.39 -5.70 2.96
CA GLU A 103 12.68 -4.27 2.64
C GLU A 103 11.41 -3.39 2.56
N VAL A 104 10.26 -3.97 2.23
CA VAL A 104 8.99 -3.25 2.12
C VAL A 104 8.65 -2.52 3.42
N ILE A 105 8.97 -3.10 4.59
CA ILE A 105 8.77 -2.45 5.90
C ILE A 105 9.53 -1.13 5.96
N SER A 106 10.77 -1.08 5.50
CA SER A 106 11.57 0.15 5.52
C SER A 106 10.96 1.24 4.63
N TYR A 107 10.38 0.87 3.50
CA TYR A 107 9.72 1.81 2.61
C TYR A 107 8.40 2.34 3.20
N LEU A 108 7.64 1.49 3.89
CA LEU A 108 6.41 1.87 4.59
C LEU A 108 6.66 2.69 5.86
N SER A 109 7.89 2.65 6.41
CA SER A 109 8.28 3.43 7.61
C SER A 109 8.77 4.84 7.30
N SER A 110 8.76 5.27 6.04
CA SER A 110 9.17 6.62 5.64
C SER A 110 8.36 7.04 4.41
N THR A 111 7.19 7.58 4.65
CA THR A 111 6.24 7.92 3.60
C THR A 111 5.98 9.43 3.51
N ALA A 112 5.37 9.87 2.43
CA ALA A 112 4.92 11.26 2.28
C ALA A 112 3.71 11.59 3.20
N PHE A 113 3.22 10.62 3.96
CA PHE A 113 1.98 10.70 4.74
C PHE A 113 2.20 10.56 6.25
N ASP A 114 3.46 10.50 6.72
CA ASP A 114 3.84 10.25 8.12
C ASP A 114 3.31 11.31 9.10
N ASN A 115 2.98 12.52 8.62
CA ASN A 115 2.43 13.60 9.43
C ASN A 115 0.88 13.61 9.44
N ALA A 116 0.25 12.51 9.09
CA ALA A 116 -1.21 12.38 9.04
C ALA A 116 -1.63 10.96 9.42
N ARG A 117 -2.89 10.76 9.78
CA ARG A 117 -3.53 9.47 10.05
C ARG A 117 -2.86 8.71 11.21
N ILE A 118 -2.60 7.39 11.06
CA ILE A 118 -2.11 6.53 12.16
C ILE A 118 -0.76 7.03 12.70
N SER A 119 0.16 7.43 11.82
CA SER A 119 1.52 7.80 12.23
C SER A 119 1.67 9.15 12.91
N LYS A 120 0.69 10.07 12.73
CA LYS A 120 0.81 11.49 13.09
C LYS A 120 1.23 11.76 14.54
N ASP A 121 0.59 11.10 15.49
CA ASP A 121 0.74 11.39 16.94
C ASP A 121 1.31 10.19 17.72
N ILE A 122 1.90 9.21 17.02
CA ILE A 122 2.53 8.02 17.60
C ILE A 122 4.06 8.21 17.65
N ASN A 123 4.65 8.13 18.85
CA ASN A 123 6.07 8.44 19.09
C ASN A 123 7.02 7.24 18.91
N VAL A 124 6.58 6.19 18.23
CA VAL A 124 7.40 5.03 17.86
C VAL A 124 7.40 4.87 16.34
N GLN A 125 8.26 4.00 15.83
CA GLN A 125 8.24 3.69 14.41
C GLN A 125 6.87 3.14 13.99
N VAL A 126 6.35 3.65 12.88
CA VAL A 126 5.12 3.18 12.25
C VAL A 126 5.43 2.89 10.78
N ALA A 127 5.14 1.68 10.33
CA ALA A 127 5.19 1.31 8.92
C ALA A 127 3.75 1.24 8.41
N HIS A 128 3.34 2.14 7.51
CA HIS A 128 1.93 2.25 7.14
C HIS A 128 1.66 2.43 5.65
N LYS A 129 0.45 2.05 5.24
CA LYS A 129 -0.05 2.26 3.87
C LYS A 129 -1.43 2.87 3.89
N ILE A 130 -1.53 4.02 3.23
CA ILE A 130 -2.77 4.76 3.09
C ILE A 130 -3.60 4.31 1.88
N GLY A 131 -4.90 4.60 1.94
CA GLY A 131 -5.82 4.48 0.81
C GLY A 131 -6.88 5.57 0.86
N ASP A 132 -7.02 6.33 -0.23
CA ASP A 132 -8.01 7.38 -0.38
C ASP A 132 -8.76 7.21 -1.72
N ALA A 133 -10.07 7.23 -1.64
CA ALA A 133 -10.94 7.30 -2.81
C ALA A 133 -12.30 7.88 -2.41
N TYR A 134 -12.78 8.89 -3.14
CA TYR A 134 -14.04 9.57 -2.82
C TYR A 134 -14.05 10.09 -1.37
N ASP A 135 -15.03 9.65 -0.56
CA ASP A 135 -15.15 9.97 0.86
C ASP A 135 -14.50 8.92 1.78
N TYR A 136 -13.91 7.89 1.21
CA TYR A 136 -13.20 6.85 1.95
C TYR A 136 -11.77 7.30 2.26
N ARG A 137 -11.36 7.13 3.50
CA ARG A 137 -10.00 7.37 3.99
C ARG A 137 -9.58 6.20 4.85
N HIS A 138 -8.49 5.57 4.46
CA HIS A 138 -8.02 4.34 5.09
C HIS A 138 -6.55 4.45 5.43
N ASP A 139 -6.17 3.74 6.48
CA ASP A 139 -4.77 3.52 6.82
C ASP A 139 -4.61 2.17 7.51
N VAL A 140 -3.56 1.44 7.19
CA VAL A 140 -3.18 0.19 7.85
C VAL A 140 -1.70 0.24 8.19
N ALA A 141 -1.34 -0.15 9.42
CA ALA A 141 -0.01 0.07 9.96
C ALA A 141 0.50 -1.09 10.81
N ILE A 142 1.82 -1.24 10.84
CA ILE A 142 2.59 -1.91 11.88
C ILE A 142 3.05 -0.82 12.85
N VAL A 143 2.64 -0.88 14.11
CA VAL A 143 3.07 0.03 15.16
C VAL A 143 4.10 -0.68 16.02
N TYR A 144 5.34 -0.18 16.06
CA TYR A 144 6.47 -0.77 16.79
C TYR A 144 6.51 -0.28 18.24
N ALA A 145 5.42 -0.51 18.99
CA ALA A 145 5.37 -0.35 20.44
C ALA A 145 6.25 -1.42 21.15
N ASP A 146 6.29 -1.43 22.47
CA ASP A 146 7.00 -2.46 23.26
C ASP A 146 6.58 -3.88 22.84
N GLN A 147 5.30 -4.06 22.57
CA GLN A 147 4.75 -5.20 21.85
C GLN A 147 4.18 -4.70 20.52
N PRO A 148 4.83 -5.00 19.39
CA PRO A 148 4.35 -4.56 18.10
C PRO A 148 2.94 -5.08 17.78
N PHE A 149 2.11 -4.24 17.20
CA PHE A 149 0.75 -4.61 16.81
C PHE A 149 0.38 -4.07 15.42
N ILE A 150 -0.62 -4.67 14.80
CA ILE A 150 -1.20 -4.21 13.54
C ILE A 150 -2.45 -3.40 13.85
N LEU A 151 -2.55 -2.22 13.26
CA LEU A 151 -3.72 -1.36 13.34
C LEU A 151 -4.25 -1.06 11.93
N SER A 152 -5.51 -1.34 11.70
CA SER A 152 -6.18 -1.09 10.41
C SER A 152 -7.45 -0.29 10.62
N ILE A 153 -7.48 0.94 10.12
CA ILE A 153 -8.59 1.89 10.26
C ILE A 153 -9.15 2.21 8.88
N PHE A 154 -10.37 1.77 8.62
CA PHE A 154 -11.11 2.06 7.40
C PHE A 154 -12.30 2.95 7.73
N THR A 155 -12.42 4.06 7.03
CA THR A 155 -13.46 5.06 7.33
C THR A 155 -14.19 5.51 6.06
N ASN A 156 -15.40 6.03 6.29
CA ASN A 156 -16.20 6.74 5.29
C ASN A 156 -16.64 8.09 5.90
N ASN A 157 -16.41 9.18 5.19
CA ASN A 157 -16.67 10.57 5.65
C ASN A 157 -15.93 11.00 6.93
N ALA A 158 -14.84 10.34 7.32
CA ALA A 158 -14.01 10.78 8.42
C ALA A 158 -12.85 11.67 7.93
N SER A 159 -12.30 12.48 8.82
CA SER A 159 -11.09 13.27 8.57
C SER A 159 -9.83 12.44 8.84
N TYR A 160 -8.67 12.93 8.40
CA TYR A 160 -7.38 12.35 8.77
C TYR A 160 -7.11 12.48 10.27
N ASP A 161 -7.60 13.54 10.90
CA ASP A 161 -7.46 13.75 12.34
C ASP A 161 -8.32 12.77 13.14
N ASP A 162 -9.49 12.37 12.66
CA ASP A 162 -10.27 11.29 13.29
C ASP A 162 -9.51 9.98 13.33
N ILE A 163 -8.82 9.64 12.21
CA ILE A 163 -7.96 8.45 12.16
C ILE A 163 -6.79 8.58 13.14
N SER A 164 -6.15 9.76 13.23
CA SER A 164 -5.06 10.02 14.16
C SER A 164 -5.51 9.90 15.62
N ASN A 165 -6.66 10.45 15.96
CA ASN A 165 -7.21 10.39 17.32
C ASN A 165 -7.50 8.94 17.74
N ILE A 166 -8.17 8.16 16.87
CA ILE A 166 -8.44 6.74 17.12
C ILE A 166 -7.12 5.97 17.29
N ALA A 167 -6.15 6.22 16.40
CA ALA A 167 -4.86 5.53 16.44
C ALA A 167 -4.09 5.84 17.73
N ASN A 168 -4.10 7.10 18.17
CA ASN A 168 -3.45 7.51 19.42
C ASN A 168 -4.12 6.91 20.64
N ASP A 169 -5.46 6.84 20.68
CA ASP A 169 -6.20 6.19 21.77
C ASP A 169 -5.85 4.70 21.86
N VAL A 170 -5.85 3.99 20.73
CA VAL A 170 -5.47 2.57 20.67
C VAL A 170 -4.02 2.38 21.12
N TYR A 171 -3.10 3.21 20.62
CA TYR A 171 -1.69 3.16 20.99
C TYR A 171 -1.50 3.35 22.51
N ASN A 172 -2.19 4.32 23.11
CA ASN A 172 -2.11 4.58 24.54
C ASN A 172 -2.66 3.43 25.41
N ILE A 173 -3.54 2.61 24.87
CA ILE A 173 -4.06 1.40 25.56
C ILE A 173 -3.09 0.23 25.44
N LEU A 174 -2.40 0.09 24.29
CA LEU A 174 -1.62 -1.10 23.96
C LEU A 174 -0.11 -0.96 24.19
N LYS A 175 0.40 0.27 24.38
CA LYS A 175 1.84 0.53 24.63
C LYS A 175 2.30 0.05 26.01
#